data_4f2bb673d5ea8ae3f08f293da23ddd35
#
_entry.id   4f2bb673d5ea8ae3f08f293da23ddd35
#
_cell.length_a   1.000
_cell.length_b   1.000
_cell.length_c   1.000
_cell.angle_alpha   90.00
_cell.angle_beta   90.00
_cell.angle_gamma   90.00
#
_symmetry.space_group_name_H-M   'P 1'
#
loop_
_entity.id
_entity.type
_entity.pdbx_description
1 polymer ?
#
loop_
_entity_poly.entity_id
_entity_poly.type
_entity_poly.pdbx_seq_one_letter_code
_entity_poly.pdbx_strand_id
1 'polypeptide(L)'
;MIMQYSWKAWTRRLEGTDTTAEQFAAMLSISLQSIKQYHDEKFDKSNFIKNVVLDNILPGDIYAKARELHFATDVSRVVFIVRVTSGGDISAYDVVSSLFPDKQKDFVFNISETDTVLVKEIRKGIDRTDMEKLAASIVDTLSGEHYIKAVVGIGTPISNVKDLATSFKEAQIAMEVSKVFDTE
;
A
#
# COMPACT_ATOMS: atom_id res chain seq x y z
N MET A 1 -0.14 -25.32 11.32
CA MET A 1 -1.18 -25.56 12.34
C MET A 1 -1.51 -24.22 12.97
N ILE A 2 -2.53 -23.53 12.40
CA ILE A 2 -2.95 -22.19 12.82
C ILE A 2 -3.83 -22.37 14.04
N MET A 3 -3.36 -21.90 15.20
CA MET A 3 -4.14 -21.89 16.44
C MET A 3 -5.29 -20.88 16.28
N GLN A 4 -6.49 -21.39 16.03
CA GLN A 4 -7.73 -20.63 16.23
C GLN A 4 -7.91 -20.39 17.73
N TYR A 5 -7.40 -19.26 18.22
CA TYR A 5 -7.76 -18.80 19.56
C TYR A 5 -9.22 -18.36 19.55
N SER A 6 -10.09 -19.16 20.15
CA SER A 6 -11.49 -18.82 20.36
C SER A 6 -11.57 -17.58 21.25
N TRP A 7 -12.05 -16.47 20.71
CA TRP A 7 -12.30 -15.20 21.41
C TRP A 7 -13.18 -15.34 22.66
N LYS A 8 -13.97 -16.43 22.75
CA LYS A 8 -14.76 -16.78 23.94
C LYS A 8 -13.92 -17.12 25.17
N ALA A 9 -12.63 -17.44 25.01
CA ALA A 9 -11.75 -17.75 26.14
C ALA A 9 -11.21 -16.48 26.84
N TRP A 10 -11.15 -15.34 26.15
CA TRP A 10 -10.67 -14.08 26.70
C TRP A 10 -11.73 -13.34 27.52
N THR A 11 -13.00 -13.45 27.17
CA THR A 11 -14.10 -12.82 27.91
C THR A 11 -14.33 -13.44 29.29
N ARG A 12 -13.78 -14.62 29.55
CA ARG A 12 -13.96 -15.36 30.83
C ARG A 12 -12.94 -14.97 31.92
N ARG A 13 -11.94 -14.13 31.60
CA ARG A 13 -10.85 -13.79 32.54
C ARG A 13 -10.92 -12.37 33.10
N LEU A 14 -11.99 -11.64 32.84
CA LEU A 14 -12.30 -10.40 33.55
C LEU A 14 -13.05 -10.82 34.83
N GLU A 15 -12.33 -10.87 35.94
CA GLU A 15 -12.91 -11.11 37.26
C GLU A 15 -13.69 -9.86 37.68
N GLY A 16 -14.96 -9.87 37.44
CA GLY A 16 -15.93 -8.90 37.88
C GLY A 16 -17.31 -9.41 37.57
N THR A 17 -18.12 -9.65 38.59
CA THR A 17 -19.50 -10.17 38.47
C THR A 17 -20.55 -9.05 38.50
N ASP A 18 -20.14 -7.80 38.30
CA ASP A 18 -21.07 -6.69 38.25
C ASP A 18 -21.42 -6.31 36.80
N THR A 19 -22.58 -5.69 36.65
CA THR A 19 -23.10 -5.22 35.33
C THR A 19 -22.15 -4.27 34.60
N THR A 20 -21.28 -3.58 35.31
CA THR A 20 -20.27 -2.67 34.78
C THR A 20 -19.16 -3.42 34.08
N ALA A 21 -18.67 -4.51 34.67
CA ALA A 21 -17.65 -5.37 34.06
C ALA A 21 -18.16 -6.03 32.77
N GLU A 22 -19.42 -6.48 32.76
CA GLU A 22 -20.06 -7.03 31.55
C GLU A 22 -20.20 -5.98 30.44
N GLN A 23 -20.58 -4.74 30.77
CA GLN A 23 -20.67 -3.63 29.82
C GLN A 23 -19.30 -3.27 29.24
N PHE A 24 -18.25 -3.19 30.07
CA PHE A 24 -16.89 -2.96 29.58
C PHE A 24 -16.38 -4.10 28.69
N ALA A 25 -16.66 -5.35 29.04
CA ALA A 25 -16.30 -6.50 28.21
C ALA A 25 -17.01 -6.47 26.86
N ALA A 26 -18.29 -6.09 26.83
CA ALA A 26 -19.05 -5.94 25.60
C ALA A 26 -18.50 -4.80 24.71
N MET A 27 -18.21 -3.64 25.29
CA MET A 27 -17.60 -2.51 24.57
C MET A 27 -16.22 -2.87 23.99
N LEU A 28 -15.37 -3.53 24.76
CA LEU A 28 -14.06 -4.00 24.29
C LEU A 28 -14.19 -5.03 23.16
N SER A 29 -15.15 -5.95 23.27
CA SER A 29 -15.41 -6.93 22.23
C SER A 29 -15.83 -6.28 20.90
N ILE A 30 -16.76 -5.32 20.95
CA ILE A 30 -17.20 -4.56 19.79
C ILE A 30 -16.03 -3.77 19.18
N SER A 31 -15.23 -3.10 20.03
CA SER A 31 -14.08 -2.32 19.57
C SER A 31 -13.03 -3.18 18.89
N LEU A 32 -12.70 -4.33 19.46
CA LEU A 32 -11.76 -5.28 18.88
C LEU A 32 -12.28 -5.89 17.57
N GLN A 33 -13.56 -6.17 17.50
CA GLN A 33 -14.20 -6.66 16.27
C GLN A 33 -14.15 -5.60 15.16
N SER A 34 -14.41 -4.35 15.47
CA SER A 34 -14.34 -3.23 14.52
C SER A 34 -12.90 -3.01 14.03
N ILE A 35 -11.92 -3.08 14.92
CA ILE A 35 -10.49 -2.97 14.55
C ILE A 35 -10.09 -4.12 13.63
N LYS A 36 -10.51 -5.34 13.94
CA LYS A 36 -10.24 -6.50 13.11
C LYS A 36 -10.86 -6.36 11.73
N GLN A 37 -12.14 -6.00 11.66
CA GLN A 37 -12.84 -5.77 10.39
C GLN A 37 -12.14 -4.71 9.55
N TYR A 38 -11.75 -3.58 10.14
CA TYR A 38 -11.00 -2.52 9.47
C TYR A 38 -9.65 -3.03 8.91
N HIS A 39 -8.97 -3.88 9.68
CA HIS A 39 -7.69 -4.45 9.26
C HIS A 39 -7.87 -5.44 8.10
N ASP A 40 -8.90 -6.29 8.16
CA ASP A 40 -9.19 -7.26 7.11
C ASP A 40 -9.58 -6.55 5.80
N GLU A 41 -10.47 -5.56 5.85
CA GLU A 41 -10.84 -4.74 4.68
C GLU A 41 -9.65 -4.04 4.03
N LYS A 42 -8.74 -3.51 4.85
CA LYS A 42 -7.51 -2.86 4.36
C LYS A 42 -6.58 -3.85 3.67
N PHE A 43 -6.41 -5.03 4.24
CA PHE A 43 -5.59 -6.09 3.67
C PHE A 43 -6.16 -6.55 2.33
N ASP A 44 -7.46 -6.71 2.23
CA ASP A 44 -8.15 -7.11 1.00
C ASP A 44 -8.01 -6.05 -0.10
N LYS A 45 -8.14 -4.76 0.21
CA LYS A 45 -7.92 -3.66 -0.74
C LYS A 45 -6.47 -3.62 -1.23
N SER A 46 -5.50 -3.79 -0.33
CA SER A 46 -4.08 -3.81 -0.69
C SER A 46 -3.74 -4.99 -1.60
N ASN A 47 -4.26 -6.18 -1.30
CA ASN A 47 -4.10 -7.35 -2.15
C ASN A 47 -4.79 -7.19 -3.51
N PHE A 48 -5.99 -6.61 -3.54
CA PHE A 48 -6.68 -6.30 -4.78
C PHE A 48 -5.84 -5.39 -5.66
N ILE A 49 -5.35 -4.26 -5.13
CA ILE A 49 -4.51 -3.32 -5.89
C ILE A 49 -3.22 -3.96 -6.36
N LYS A 50 -2.55 -4.73 -5.51
CA LYS A 50 -1.36 -5.49 -5.89
C LYS A 50 -1.63 -6.40 -7.09
N ASN A 51 -2.73 -7.14 -7.07
CA ASN A 51 -3.09 -8.06 -8.14
C ASN A 51 -3.48 -7.31 -9.43
N VAL A 52 -4.13 -6.15 -9.35
CA VAL A 52 -4.42 -5.32 -10.54
C VAL A 52 -3.12 -4.76 -11.14
N VAL A 53 -2.20 -4.24 -10.32
CA VAL A 53 -0.90 -3.72 -10.76
C VAL A 53 -0.08 -4.79 -11.46
N LEU A 54 -0.10 -6.02 -10.95
CA LEU A 54 0.65 -7.17 -11.51
C LEU A 54 -0.08 -7.88 -12.66
N ASP A 55 -1.22 -7.35 -13.11
CA ASP A 55 -2.02 -7.93 -14.21
C ASP A 55 -2.54 -9.36 -13.91
N ASN A 56 -2.77 -9.67 -12.62
CA ASN A 56 -3.21 -10.99 -12.13
C ASN A 56 -4.74 -11.14 -12.07
N ILE A 57 -5.50 -10.10 -12.42
CA ILE A 57 -6.97 -10.10 -12.44
C ILE A 57 -7.45 -9.83 -13.85
N LEU A 58 -8.38 -10.63 -14.33
CA LEU A 58 -8.98 -10.39 -15.63
C LEU A 58 -9.70 -9.02 -15.66
N PRO A 59 -9.57 -8.24 -16.76
CA PRO A 59 -10.16 -6.91 -16.85
C PRO A 59 -11.65 -6.86 -16.56
N GLY A 60 -12.39 -7.93 -16.90
CA GLY A 60 -13.83 -8.05 -16.59
C GLY A 60 -14.16 -8.18 -15.10
N ASP A 61 -13.25 -8.74 -14.32
CA ASP A 61 -13.46 -9.02 -12.90
C ASP A 61 -13.03 -7.86 -11.99
N ILE A 62 -12.21 -6.92 -12.51
CA ILE A 62 -11.69 -5.79 -11.74
C ILE A 62 -12.82 -4.95 -11.13
N TYR A 63 -13.84 -4.62 -11.92
CA TYR A 63 -14.96 -3.79 -11.44
C TYR A 63 -15.89 -4.54 -10.45
N ALA A 64 -16.09 -5.83 -10.66
CA ALA A 64 -16.88 -6.67 -9.75
C ALA A 64 -16.17 -6.72 -8.37
N LYS A 65 -14.86 -6.98 -8.37
CA LYS A 65 -14.06 -7.04 -7.15
C LYS A 65 -13.93 -5.67 -6.46
N ALA A 66 -13.73 -4.60 -7.24
CA ALA A 66 -13.69 -3.23 -6.71
C ALA A 66 -15.00 -2.86 -5.98
N ARG A 67 -16.16 -3.26 -6.55
CA ARG A 67 -17.46 -3.04 -5.92
C ARG A 67 -17.62 -3.81 -4.62
N GLU A 68 -17.23 -5.08 -4.60
CA GLU A 68 -17.23 -5.92 -3.39
C GLU A 68 -16.41 -5.29 -2.27
N LEU A 69 -15.24 -4.73 -2.61
CA LEU A 69 -14.33 -4.10 -1.66
C LEU A 69 -14.65 -2.62 -1.38
N HIS A 70 -15.72 -2.06 -1.92
CA HIS A 70 -16.04 -0.63 -1.83
C HIS A 70 -14.84 0.25 -2.22
N PHE A 71 -14.17 -0.13 -3.30
CA PHE A 71 -12.99 0.55 -3.81
C PHE A 71 -13.38 1.53 -4.93
N ALA A 72 -12.91 2.79 -4.82
CA ALA A 72 -13.17 3.80 -5.84
C ALA A 72 -12.37 3.53 -7.13
N THR A 73 -13.05 3.32 -8.24
CA THR A 73 -12.46 2.94 -9.54
C THR A 73 -12.02 4.14 -10.38
N ASP A 74 -12.74 5.27 -10.26
CA ASP A 74 -12.60 6.45 -11.13
C ASP A 74 -11.83 7.58 -10.43
N VAL A 75 -10.75 7.21 -9.74
CA VAL A 75 -9.86 8.13 -9.04
C VAL A 75 -8.51 8.13 -9.74
N SER A 76 -7.95 9.32 -9.93
CA SER A 76 -6.64 9.46 -10.56
C SER A 76 -5.55 8.91 -9.66
N ARG A 77 -4.72 8.02 -10.21
CA ARG A 77 -3.59 7.39 -9.51
C ARG A 77 -2.36 7.33 -10.40
N VAL A 78 -1.22 7.19 -9.77
CA VAL A 78 0.06 6.96 -10.44
C VAL A 78 0.83 5.89 -9.69
N VAL A 79 1.60 5.10 -10.43
CA VAL A 79 2.46 4.06 -9.85
C VAL A 79 3.89 4.57 -9.79
N PHE A 80 4.49 4.47 -8.60
CA PHE A 80 5.93 4.65 -8.40
C PHE A 80 6.55 3.29 -8.05
N ILE A 81 7.72 3.02 -8.59
CA ILE A 81 8.54 1.87 -8.22
C ILE A 81 9.81 2.40 -7.58
N VAL A 82 10.04 2.05 -6.34
CA VAL A 82 11.25 2.39 -5.59
C VAL A 82 12.15 1.17 -5.56
N ARG A 83 13.28 1.24 -6.25
CA ARG A 83 14.28 0.17 -6.28
C ARG A 83 15.47 0.52 -5.43
N VAL A 84 15.74 -0.28 -4.43
CA VAL A 84 16.94 -0.19 -3.61
C VAL A 84 18.13 -0.72 -4.39
N THR A 85 19.18 0.07 -4.49
CA THR A 85 20.44 -0.31 -5.16
C THR A 85 21.53 -0.67 -4.17
N SER A 86 21.53 -0.07 -2.99
CA SER A 86 22.41 -0.43 -1.87
C SER A 86 21.93 0.17 -0.55
N GLY A 87 22.28 -0.43 0.55
CA GLY A 87 22.23 0.16 1.90
C GLY A 87 21.18 -0.41 2.83
N GLY A 88 21.26 0.02 4.08
CA GLY A 88 20.30 0.07 5.17
C GLY A 88 19.84 -1.26 5.79
N ASP A 89 19.78 -1.25 7.12
CA ASP A 89 19.14 -2.32 7.92
C ASP A 89 17.60 -2.18 7.93
N ILE A 90 17.08 -1.04 7.43
CA ILE A 90 15.66 -0.72 7.41
C ILE A 90 15.11 -0.99 6.01
N SER A 91 13.92 -1.59 5.97
CA SER A 91 13.24 -1.87 4.70
C SER A 91 12.75 -0.56 4.04
N ALA A 92 13.03 -0.39 2.75
CA ALA A 92 12.45 0.72 1.97
C ALA A 92 10.92 0.74 2.03
N TYR A 93 10.29 -0.42 2.14
CA TYR A 93 8.85 -0.53 2.37
C TYR A 93 8.39 0.20 3.63
N ASP A 94 9.10 0.05 4.74
CA ASP A 94 8.72 0.68 6.02
C ASP A 94 8.86 2.20 5.91
N VAL A 95 9.92 2.70 5.30
CA VAL A 95 10.14 4.12 5.07
C VAL A 95 9.05 4.70 4.16
N VAL A 96 8.85 4.13 2.97
CA VAL A 96 7.82 4.58 2.03
C VAL A 96 6.43 4.48 2.67
N SER A 97 6.15 3.41 3.40
CA SER A 97 4.88 3.21 4.09
C SER A 97 4.62 4.25 5.18
N SER A 98 5.66 4.78 5.83
CA SER A 98 5.55 5.86 6.83
C SER A 98 5.33 7.23 6.19
N LEU A 99 5.92 7.47 5.02
CA LEU A 99 5.72 8.71 4.25
C LEU A 99 4.28 8.85 3.74
N PHE A 100 3.60 7.73 3.49
CA PHE A 100 2.21 7.71 3.00
C PHE A 100 1.29 7.00 3.99
N PRO A 101 0.89 7.69 5.08
CA PRO A 101 0.11 7.07 6.16
C PRO A 101 -1.34 6.82 5.79
N ASP A 102 -1.89 7.50 4.78
CA ASP A 102 -3.29 7.32 4.34
C ASP A 102 -3.46 6.03 3.53
N LYS A 103 -3.55 4.91 4.24
CA LYS A 103 -3.71 3.57 3.65
C LYS A 103 -5.06 3.31 2.98
N GLN A 104 -5.97 4.30 2.98
CA GLN A 104 -7.22 4.26 2.20
C GLN A 104 -7.02 4.75 0.77
N LYS A 105 -6.04 5.62 0.55
CA LYS A 105 -5.75 6.26 -0.74
C LYS A 105 -4.47 5.75 -1.36
N ASP A 106 -3.45 5.52 -0.53
CA ASP A 106 -2.11 5.19 -0.96
C ASP A 106 -1.78 3.74 -0.58
N PHE A 107 -1.36 2.94 -1.55
CA PHE A 107 -1.08 1.52 -1.35
C PHE A 107 0.41 1.26 -1.57
N VAL A 108 1.08 0.73 -0.55
CA VAL A 108 2.49 0.36 -0.60
C VAL A 108 2.61 -1.15 -0.42
N PHE A 109 3.36 -1.80 -1.28
CA PHE A 109 3.64 -3.24 -1.21
C PHE A 109 4.95 -3.60 -1.90
N ASN A 110 5.58 -4.68 -1.46
CA ASN A 110 6.76 -5.21 -2.11
C ASN A 110 6.39 -6.17 -3.25
N ILE A 111 7.14 -6.10 -4.34
CA ILE A 111 7.10 -7.06 -5.45
C ILE A 111 8.34 -7.95 -5.48
N SER A 112 9.46 -7.48 -4.92
CA SER A 112 10.69 -8.22 -4.72
C SER A 112 11.37 -7.76 -3.41
N GLU A 113 12.54 -8.30 -3.11
CA GLU A 113 13.35 -7.85 -1.96
C GLU A 113 13.88 -6.42 -2.14
N THR A 114 14.07 -5.99 -3.39
CA THR A 114 14.62 -4.68 -3.74
C THR A 114 13.58 -3.68 -4.20
N ASP A 115 12.42 -4.14 -4.67
CA ASP A 115 11.43 -3.29 -5.33
C ASP A 115 10.17 -3.11 -4.49
N THR A 116 9.93 -1.88 -4.06
CA THR A 116 8.71 -1.44 -3.39
C THR A 116 7.86 -0.63 -4.36
N VAL A 117 6.58 -0.95 -4.44
CA VAL A 117 5.61 -0.23 -5.26
C VAL A 117 4.75 0.66 -4.38
N LEU A 118 4.59 1.91 -4.80
CA LEU A 118 3.62 2.86 -4.27
C LEU A 118 2.58 3.16 -5.35
N VAL A 119 1.32 2.86 -5.08
CA VAL A 119 0.18 3.34 -5.86
C VAL A 119 -0.38 4.57 -5.15
N LYS A 120 -0.11 5.74 -5.69
CA LYS A 120 -0.47 7.04 -5.08
C LYS A 120 -1.74 7.59 -5.69
N GLU A 121 -2.72 7.95 -4.85
CA GLU A 121 -3.84 8.78 -5.28
C GLU A 121 -3.38 10.21 -5.51
N ILE A 122 -3.75 10.78 -6.65
CA ILE A 122 -3.34 12.12 -7.07
C ILE A 122 -4.56 12.98 -7.44
N ARG A 123 -4.39 14.30 -7.37
CA ARG A 123 -5.40 15.23 -7.88
C ARG A 123 -5.42 15.20 -9.41
N LYS A 124 -6.60 15.35 -10.00
CA LYS A 124 -6.71 15.51 -11.45
C LYS A 124 -5.91 16.73 -11.92
N GLY A 125 -5.09 16.54 -12.95
CA GLY A 125 -4.29 17.61 -13.52
C GLY A 125 -2.97 17.88 -12.78
N ILE A 126 -2.54 16.98 -11.89
CA ILE A 126 -1.16 17.04 -11.36
C ILE A 126 -0.17 17.01 -12.51
N ASP A 127 0.81 17.87 -12.49
CA ASP A 127 1.82 17.93 -13.52
C ASP A 127 2.98 16.94 -13.25
N ARG A 128 3.82 16.77 -14.27
CA ARG A 128 4.99 15.90 -14.19
C ARG A 128 5.98 16.39 -13.12
N THR A 129 6.13 17.68 -12.99
CA THR A 129 7.07 18.31 -12.05
C THR A 129 6.71 17.97 -10.60
N ASP A 130 5.42 17.93 -10.26
CA ASP A 130 4.98 17.58 -8.91
C ASP A 130 5.21 16.09 -8.60
N MET A 131 5.05 15.24 -9.59
CA MET A 131 5.38 13.80 -9.44
C MET A 131 6.89 13.59 -9.27
N GLU A 132 7.71 14.33 -10.01
CA GLU A 132 9.18 14.31 -9.90
C GLU A 132 9.63 14.82 -8.52
N LYS A 133 9.02 15.89 -7.99
CA LYS A 133 9.29 16.37 -6.63
C LYS A 133 8.92 15.31 -5.57
N LEU A 134 7.80 14.60 -5.76
CA LEU A 134 7.41 13.53 -4.86
C LEU A 134 8.43 12.38 -4.89
N ALA A 135 8.87 11.97 -6.07
CA ALA A 135 9.91 10.96 -6.23
C ALA A 135 11.22 11.40 -5.58
N ALA A 136 11.65 12.64 -5.80
CA ALA A 136 12.84 13.22 -5.16
C ALA A 136 12.72 13.18 -3.63
N SER A 137 11.57 13.58 -3.07
CA SER A 137 11.33 13.52 -1.62
C SER A 137 11.47 12.10 -1.06
N ILE A 138 11.00 11.07 -1.78
CA ILE A 138 11.17 9.66 -1.38
C ILE A 138 12.66 9.30 -1.36
N VAL A 139 13.40 9.65 -2.42
CA VAL A 139 14.84 9.35 -2.53
C VAL A 139 15.63 10.09 -1.44
N ASP A 140 15.31 11.37 -1.21
CA ASP A 140 15.98 12.20 -0.18
C ASP A 140 15.77 11.63 1.22
N THR A 141 14.55 11.20 1.55
CA THR A 141 14.28 10.56 2.84
C THR A 141 15.03 9.24 3.00
N LEU A 142 15.00 8.38 1.96
CA LEU A 142 15.71 7.10 1.98
C LEU A 142 17.22 7.30 2.15
N SER A 143 17.81 8.26 1.41
CA SER A 143 19.26 8.48 1.43
C SER A 143 19.71 9.28 2.65
N GLY A 144 18.99 10.35 3.00
CA GLY A 144 19.38 11.27 4.07
C GLY A 144 19.15 10.73 5.48
N GLU A 145 18.05 10.03 5.70
CA GLU A 145 17.67 9.55 7.04
C GLU A 145 18.06 8.08 7.27
N HIS A 146 18.10 7.28 6.22
CA HIS A 146 18.26 5.82 6.35
C HIS A 146 19.46 5.25 5.60
N TYR A 147 20.25 6.09 4.93
CA TYR A 147 21.44 5.67 4.15
C TYR A 147 21.15 4.61 3.09
N ILE A 148 19.91 4.60 2.56
CA ILE A 148 19.44 3.70 1.51
C ILE A 148 19.57 4.41 0.16
N LYS A 149 20.37 3.85 -0.76
CA LYS A 149 20.37 4.33 -2.14
C LYS A 149 19.24 3.68 -2.93
N ALA A 150 18.42 4.50 -3.54
CA ALA A 150 17.29 4.02 -4.32
C ALA A 150 17.09 4.85 -5.60
N VAL A 151 16.51 4.22 -6.58
CA VAL A 151 16.05 4.85 -7.83
C VAL A 151 14.53 4.72 -7.87
N VAL A 152 13.85 5.77 -8.37
CA VAL A 152 12.39 5.80 -8.46
C VAL A 152 11.95 5.89 -9.92
N GLY A 153 11.21 4.89 -10.37
CA GLY A 153 10.50 4.90 -11.64
C GLY A 153 9.09 5.44 -11.46
N ILE A 154 8.66 6.33 -12.35
CA ILE A 154 7.34 6.96 -12.32
C ILE A 154 6.56 6.53 -13.55
N GLY A 155 5.36 5.97 -13.34
CA GLY A 155 4.43 5.66 -14.43
C GLY A 155 3.60 6.87 -14.83
N THR A 156 2.83 6.72 -15.90
CA THR A 156 1.87 7.76 -16.31
C THR A 156 0.66 7.77 -15.38
N PRO A 157 0.13 8.96 -15.00
CA PRO A 157 -1.12 9.09 -14.29
C PRO A 157 -2.27 8.42 -15.05
N ILE A 158 -3.06 7.62 -14.33
CA ILE A 158 -4.26 6.96 -14.88
C ILE A 158 -5.51 7.47 -14.17
N SER A 159 -6.65 7.38 -14.84
CA SER A 159 -7.94 7.82 -14.29
C SER A 159 -8.83 6.65 -13.87
N ASN A 160 -8.43 5.43 -14.14
CA ASN A 160 -9.23 4.24 -13.87
C ASN A 160 -8.37 3.11 -13.33
N VAL A 161 -8.88 2.39 -12.33
CA VAL A 161 -8.17 1.32 -11.66
C VAL A 161 -7.67 0.21 -12.60
N LYS A 162 -8.41 -0.08 -13.68
CA LYS A 162 -8.02 -1.10 -14.67
C LYS A 162 -6.70 -0.79 -15.38
N ASP A 163 -6.32 0.48 -15.43
CA ASP A 163 -5.14 0.94 -16.15
C ASP A 163 -3.87 0.98 -15.26
N LEU A 164 -3.97 0.54 -13.99
CA LEU A 164 -2.83 0.49 -13.06
C LEU A 164 -1.68 -0.37 -13.58
N ALA A 165 -1.99 -1.49 -14.23
CA ALA A 165 -0.96 -2.35 -14.83
C ALA A 165 -0.17 -1.63 -15.93
N THR A 166 -0.80 -0.73 -16.68
CA THR A 166 -0.13 0.10 -17.69
C THR A 166 0.82 1.09 -17.03
N SER A 167 0.35 1.84 -16.02
CA SER A 167 1.20 2.78 -15.26
C SER A 167 2.40 2.06 -14.61
N PHE A 168 2.20 0.84 -14.11
CA PHE A 168 3.27 0.03 -13.54
C PHE A 168 4.32 -0.39 -14.59
N LYS A 169 3.89 -0.88 -15.76
CA LYS A 169 4.79 -1.25 -16.84
C LYS A 169 5.62 -0.06 -17.34
N GLU A 170 5.00 1.12 -17.41
CA GLU A 170 5.70 2.36 -17.79
C GLU A 170 6.74 2.79 -16.73
N ALA A 171 6.41 2.67 -15.43
CA ALA A 171 7.36 2.91 -14.36
C ALA A 171 8.56 1.94 -14.43
N GLN A 172 8.32 0.67 -14.77
CA GLN A 172 9.40 -0.30 -15.00
C GLN A 172 10.30 0.10 -16.17
N ILE A 173 9.71 0.50 -17.30
CA ILE A 173 10.46 0.96 -18.46
C ILE A 173 11.30 2.19 -18.11
N ALA A 174 10.74 3.17 -17.39
CA ALA A 174 11.48 4.36 -16.96
C ALA A 174 12.72 3.99 -16.13
N MET A 175 12.60 3.00 -15.24
CA MET A 175 13.73 2.50 -14.45
C MET A 175 14.79 1.76 -15.28
N GLU A 176 14.39 0.99 -16.28
CA GLU A 176 15.35 0.29 -17.15
C GLU A 176 16.12 1.30 -18.05
N VAL A 177 15.43 2.35 -18.50
CA VAL A 177 16.07 3.41 -19.29
C VAL A 177 17.11 4.17 -18.47
N SER A 178 16.82 4.48 -17.19
CA SER A 178 17.78 5.19 -16.32
C SER A 178 19.08 4.44 -16.13
N LYS A 179 19.06 3.10 -16.04
CA LYS A 179 20.26 2.28 -15.90
C LYS A 179 21.25 2.42 -17.08
N VAL A 180 20.73 2.69 -18.27
CA VAL A 180 21.55 2.82 -19.48
C VAL A 180 22.34 4.14 -19.47
N PHE A 181 21.83 5.16 -18.78
CA PHE A 181 22.47 6.47 -18.70
C PHE A 181 23.37 6.66 -17.48
N ASP A 182 23.21 5.84 -16.44
CA ASP A 182 24.06 5.86 -15.22
C ASP A 182 25.38 5.07 -15.37
N THR A 183 25.69 4.55 -16.56
CA THR A 183 26.87 3.72 -16.85
C THR A 183 28.02 4.50 -17.48
N GLU A 184 28.00 5.85 -17.47
CA GLU A 184 29.13 6.70 -17.90
C GLU A 184 29.88 7.36 -16.73
#